data_1a06068278df9f54c1966e8104641aa5
#
_entry.id   1a06068278df9f54c1966e8104641aa5
#
_cell.length_a   1.000
_cell.length_b   1.000
_cell.length_c   1.000
_cell.angle_alpha   90.00
_cell.angle_beta   90.00
_cell.angle_gamma   90.00
#
_symmetry.space_group_name_H-M   'P 1'
#
loop_
_entity.id
_entity.type
_entity.pdbx_description
1 polymer ?
#
loop_
_entity_poly.entity_id
_entity_poly.type
_entity_poly.pdbx_seq_one_letter_code
_entity_poly.pdbx_strand_id
1 'polypeptide(L)'
;MAISVTKSGPYFTSGAISFSAMRSTFRLNNPTGTISASELLRDTNASNSDPILPDATENSDVATSTNWKTSQIRDSIKFYNLTQPSGDTNVNLDIDAQAWNGNLGRNIVKKLNLEGTCGSNSTSQSAAQLNQLANNLTIDVSGDIFGCGADATVTGPDGLDGGDALEITGGGNNIKINLQSTGRIYAGGGAGEHGAVGSDGQSETCFDYIFQNVNSGCGFCGDCSSLGSGYTRIGGCNGAGGCNCAGWGWWYGCRQTNLTAAECRKQENTVVAGGTGGAGGDGGRGRGFNFQSGSIAGATGGAGGAFAGCGGFTGTVTAGSQGNTGETGGNGGEWGESGSNTSNTGDGGDPGKAITPTGFTVTGTVNSSTIKGSY
;
A
#
# COMPACT_ATOMS: atom_id res chain seq x y z
N MET A 1 16.73 -21.54 4.95
CA MET A 1 17.13 -22.96 4.97
C MET A 1 17.41 -23.41 3.54
N ALA A 2 18.26 -24.41 3.33
CA ALA A 2 18.63 -24.77 1.96
C ALA A 2 17.56 -25.70 1.35
N ILE A 3 17.11 -25.34 0.16
CA ILE A 3 16.29 -26.22 -0.67
C ILE A 3 17.08 -27.50 -0.95
N SER A 4 16.49 -28.67 -0.69
CA SER A 4 17.15 -29.94 -0.94
C SER A 4 17.16 -30.25 -2.44
N VAL A 5 18.26 -30.85 -2.92
CA VAL A 5 18.43 -31.24 -4.32
C VAL A 5 18.31 -32.74 -4.43
N THR A 6 17.43 -33.21 -5.31
CA THR A 6 17.34 -34.61 -5.73
C THR A 6 17.46 -34.68 -7.24
N LYS A 7 18.41 -35.46 -7.71
CA LYS A 7 18.58 -35.68 -9.15
C LYS A 7 18.57 -37.17 -9.46
N SER A 8 18.05 -37.52 -10.62
CA SER A 8 18.04 -38.89 -11.09
C SER A 8 19.41 -39.22 -11.68
N GLY A 9 20.20 -39.92 -10.98
CA GLY A 9 21.61 -40.21 -11.27
C GLY A 9 22.54 -39.76 -10.13
N PRO A 10 23.85 -39.76 -10.31
CA PRO A 10 24.51 -40.17 -11.57
C PRO A 10 24.35 -41.67 -11.88
N TYR A 11 24.15 -41.97 -13.16
CA TYR A 11 24.08 -43.34 -13.66
C TYR A 11 25.44 -43.83 -14.16
N PHE A 12 25.69 -45.12 -14.09
CA PHE A 12 26.89 -45.77 -14.63
C PHE A 12 28.22 -45.22 -14.04
N THR A 13 28.23 -45.00 -12.75
CA THR A 13 29.41 -44.46 -12.01
C THR A 13 30.63 -45.37 -12.05
N SER A 14 30.42 -46.68 -12.27
CA SER A 14 31.48 -47.68 -12.34
C SER A 14 31.07 -48.89 -13.18
N GLY A 15 32.03 -49.72 -13.55
CA GLY A 15 31.81 -51.00 -14.27
C GLY A 15 31.58 -50.84 -15.78
N ALA A 16 31.24 -51.93 -16.44
CA ALA A 16 30.92 -51.97 -17.89
C ALA A 16 29.52 -51.44 -18.14
N ILE A 17 29.36 -50.60 -19.15
CA ILE A 17 28.08 -50.03 -19.55
C ILE A 17 27.55 -50.86 -20.72
N SER A 18 26.39 -51.52 -20.55
CA SER A 18 25.73 -52.27 -21.61
C SER A 18 24.57 -51.50 -22.24
N PHE A 19 24.28 -51.74 -23.49
CA PHE A 19 23.12 -51.15 -24.15
C PHE A 19 21.78 -51.52 -23.46
N SER A 20 21.68 -52.76 -22.92
CA SER A 20 20.50 -53.12 -22.16
C SER A 20 20.30 -52.33 -20.87
N ALA A 21 21.42 -52.04 -20.17
CA ALA A 21 21.40 -51.20 -18.97
C ALA A 21 21.05 -49.76 -19.32
N MET A 22 21.60 -49.20 -20.39
CA MET A 22 21.24 -47.87 -20.86
C MET A 22 19.76 -47.78 -21.25
N ARG A 23 19.24 -48.75 -21.95
CA ARG A 23 17.85 -48.83 -22.31
C ARG A 23 16.91 -48.85 -21.10
N SER A 24 17.16 -49.75 -20.16
CA SER A 24 16.33 -49.86 -18.94
C SER A 24 16.38 -48.57 -18.09
N THR A 25 17.50 -47.85 -18.11
CA THR A 25 17.68 -46.62 -17.37
C THR A 25 16.99 -45.44 -18.04
N PHE A 26 17.11 -45.26 -19.34
CA PHE A 26 16.67 -44.04 -20.03
C PHE A 26 15.36 -44.19 -20.79
N ARG A 27 14.93 -45.39 -21.16
CA ARG A 27 13.69 -45.68 -21.87
C ARG A 27 12.64 -46.28 -20.95
N LEU A 28 12.01 -45.47 -20.15
CA LEU A 28 11.02 -45.92 -19.16
C LEU A 28 9.77 -46.52 -19.77
N ASN A 29 9.33 -46.00 -20.91
CA ASN A 29 8.08 -46.44 -21.56
C ASN A 29 8.26 -47.69 -22.46
N ASN A 30 9.49 -48.06 -22.79
CA ASN A 30 9.77 -49.25 -23.58
C ASN A 30 11.13 -49.86 -23.19
N PRO A 31 11.25 -50.47 -21.98
CA PRO A 31 12.53 -50.98 -21.48
C PRO A 31 13.01 -52.23 -22.21
N THR A 32 12.19 -52.88 -23.03
CA THR A 32 12.53 -54.14 -23.76
C THR A 32 12.77 -53.96 -25.24
N GLY A 33 12.49 -52.76 -25.82
CA GLY A 33 12.71 -52.51 -27.25
C GLY A 33 14.18 -52.33 -27.60
N THR A 34 14.47 -52.20 -28.90
CA THR A 34 15.82 -51.84 -29.38
C THR A 34 16.13 -50.38 -29.02
N ILE A 35 17.37 -50.08 -28.71
CA ILE A 35 17.89 -48.73 -28.52
C ILE A 35 18.97 -48.48 -29.55
N SER A 36 18.93 -47.34 -30.23
CA SER A 36 19.98 -46.93 -31.14
C SER A 36 20.96 -45.97 -30.46
N ALA A 37 22.17 -45.89 -30.98
CA ALA A 37 23.16 -44.95 -30.48
C ALA A 37 22.68 -43.50 -30.58
N SER A 38 21.90 -43.17 -31.60
CA SER A 38 21.34 -41.83 -31.79
C SER A 38 20.34 -41.41 -30.71
N GLU A 39 19.68 -42.36 -30.06
CA GLU A 39 18.75 -42.10 -28.97
C GLU A 39 19.44 -41.77 -27.65
N LEU A 40 20.74 -42.05 -27.55
CA LEU A 40 21.57 -41.76 -26.39
C LEU A 40 22.37 -40.48 -26.53
N LEU A 41 22.07 -39.68 -27.51
CA LEU A 41 22.66 -38.35 -27.65
C LEU A 41 22.03 -37.37 -26.64
N ARG A 42 22.83 -36.46 -26.17
CA ARG A 42 22.32 -35.33 -25.36
C ARG A 42 21.50 -34.43 -26.25
N ASP A 43 20.26 -34.21 -25.86
CA ASP A 43 19.39 -33.29 -26.57
C ASP A 43 19.56 -31.85 -26.04
N THR A 44 20.04 -30.98 -26.92
CA THR A 44 20.15 -29.56 -26.68
C THR A 44 18.96 -28.76 -27.20
N ASN A 45 18.00 -29.43 -27.83
CA ASN A 45 16.81 -28.79 -28.43
C ASN A 45 15.69 -28.65 -27.39
N ALA A 46 15.35 -27.43 -27.01
CA ALA A 46 14.27 -27.12 -26.08
C ALA A 46 12.89 -27.60 -26.55
N SER A 47 12.69 -27.83 -27.85
CA SER A 47 11.40 -28.31 -28.40
C SER A 47 11.23 -29.84 -28.40
N ASN A 48 12.26 -30.59 -28.06
CA ASN A 48 12.14 -32.04 -27.97
C ASN A 48 11.45 -32.43 -26.66
N SER A 49 10.28 -33.02 -26.78
CA SER A 49 9.44 -33.37 -25.64
C SER A 49 9.85 -34.62 -24.89
N ASP A 50 10.71 -35.43 -25.48
CA ASP A 50 11.15 -36.74 -24.92
C ASP A 50 12.65 -37.01 -25.09
N PRO A 51 13.52 -36.17 -24.51
CA PRO A 51 14.95 -36.40 -24.59
C PRO A 51 15.35 -37.60 -23.74
N ILE A 52 16.11 -38.54 -24.31
CA ILE A 52 16.63 -39.70 -23.58
C ILE A 52 17.70 -39.27 -22.59
N LEU A 53 18.60 -38.42 -23.02
CA LEU A 53 19.61 -37.77 -22.17
C LEU A 53 19.40 -36.26 -22.19
N PRO A 54 18.98 -35.67 -21.09
CA PRO A 54 18.67 -34.26 -21.06
C PRO A 54 19.93 -33.39 -21.15
N ASP A 55 19.77 -32.16 -21.62
CA ASP A 55 20.84 -31.15 -21.67
C ASP A 55 21.13 -30.58 -20.29
N ALA A 56 21.65 -31.40 -19.42
CA ALA A 56 22.12 -31.00 -18.09
C ALA A 56 23.64 -30.73 -18.10
N THR A 57 24.12 -29.93 -17.15
CA THR A 57 25.54 -29.66 -16.98
C THR A 57 26.31 -30.98 -16.69
N GLU A 58 25.71 -31.86 -15.92
CA GLU A 58 26.25 -33.19 -15.60
C GLU A 58 26.32 -34.10 -16.82
N ASN A 59 25.54 -33.80 -17.86
CA ASN A 59 25.57 -34.54 -19.14
C ASN A 59 26.46 -33.84 -20.19
N SER A 60 27.29 -32.86 -19.81
CA SER A 60 28.10 -32.08 -20.75
C SER A 60 29.02 -32.92 -21.60
N ASP A 61 29.48 -34.06 -21.10
CA ASP A 61 30.37 -35.00 -21.82
C ASP A 61 29.64 -35.88 -22.84
N VAL A 62 28.30 -35.95 -22.73
CA VAL A 62 27.51 -36.72 -23.68
C VAL A 62 27.42 -35.98 -25.00
N ALA A 63 27.78 -36.63 -26.10
CA ALA A 63 27.79 -36.03 -27.41
C ALA A 63 26.38 -35.59 -27.86
N THR A 64 26.31 -34.53 -28.65
CA THR A 64 25.08 -34.05 -29.32
C THR A 64 24.98 -34.51 -30.77
N SER A 65 25.91 -35.31 -31.24
CA SER A 65 26.01 -35.82 -32.58
C SER A 65 26.40 -37.30 -32.62
N THR A 66 26.38 -37.92 -33.79
CA THR A 66 26.54 -39.37 -34.02
C THR A 66 27.87 -39.98 -33.56
N ASN A 67 28.85 -39.21 -33.19
CA ASN A 67 30.18 -39.71 -32.81
C ASN A 67 30.36 -39.81 -31.28
N TRP A 68 29.38 -40.39 -30.58
CA TRP A 68 29.49 -40.55 -29.16
C TRP A 68 30.18 -41.85 -28.73
N LYS A 69 30.71 -41.85 -27.50
CA LYS A 69 31.30 -43.04 -26.87
C LYS A 69 30.48 -43.46 -25.65
N THR A 70 30.34 -44.76 -25.36
CA THR A 70 29.64 -45.25 -24.19
C THR A 70 30.19 -44.68 -22.85
N SER A 71 31.50 -44.33 -22.82
CA SER A 71 32.12 -43.71 -21.67
C SER A 71 31.56 -42.30 -21.35
N GLN A 72 31.00 -41.62 -22.33
CA GLN A 72 30.42 -40.28 -22.18
C GLN A 72 29.07 -40.28 -21.43
N ILE A 73 28.43 -41.48 -21.31
CA ILE A 73 27.18 -41.63 -20.55
C ILE A 73 27.45 -41.79 -19.03
N ARG A 74 28.73 -41.90 -18.61
CA ARG A 74 29.05 -42.02 -17.22
C ARG A 74 28.61 -40.74 -16.46
N ASP A 75 28.13 -40.99 -15.25
CA ASP A 75 27.69 -39.93 -14.34
C ASP A 75 26.52 -39.06 -14.88
N SER A 76 25.86 -39.52 -15.98
CA SER A 76 24.72 -38.79 -16.54
C SER A 76 23.51 -38.76 -15.60
N ILE A 77 22.69 -37.75 -15.79
CA ILE A 77 21.42 -37.61 -15.07
C ILE A 77 20.23 -37.48 -16.00
N LYS A 78 19.04 -37.75 -15.50
CA LYS A 78 17.76 -37.68 -16.23
C LYS A 78 16.97 -36.42 -15.97
N PHE A 79 16.86 -36.05 -14.72
CA PHE A 79 16.08 -34.91 -14.27
C PHE A 79 16.71 -34.25 -13.06
N TYR A 80 16.21 -33.06 -12.76
CA TYR A 80 16.68 -32.24 -11.65
C TYR A 80 15.50 -31.77 -10.80
N ASN A 81 15.45 -32.14 -9.53
CA ASN A 81 14.40 -31.73 -8.61
C ASN A 81 14.98 -30.98 -7.42
N LEU A 82 14.36 -29.87 -7.09
CA LEU A 82 14.58 -29.14 -5.86
C LEU A 82 13.32 -29.21 -5.01
N THR A 83 13.48 -29.35 -3.71
CA THR A 83 12.35 -29.38 -2.78
C THR A 83 12.61 -28.48 -1.61
N GLN A 84 11.71 -27.52 -1.40
CA GLN A 84 11.56 -26.80 -0.14
C GLN A 84 10.70 -27.68 0.78
N PRO A 85 11.23 -28.20 1.88
CA PRO A 85 10.47 -29.11 2.75
C PRO A 85 9.25 -28.45 3.40
N SER A 86 8.25 -29.27 3.67
CA SER A 86 7.11 -28.87 4.49
C SER A 86 7.56 -28.37 5.88
N GLY A 87 6.97 -27.27 6.32
CA GLY A 87 7.32 -26.62 7.60
C GLY A 87 8.46 -25.59 7.51
N ASP A 88 9.18 -25.53 6.38
CA ASP A 88 10.16 -24.47 6.14
C ASP A 88 9.46 -23.16 5.72
N THR A 89 10.04 -22.04 6.15
CA THR A 89 9.62 -20.71 5.73
C THR A 89 10.78 -20.00 5.05
N ASN A 90 10.56 -19.51 3.82
CA ASN A 90 11.48 -18.66 3.10
C ASN A 90 10.87 -17.28 2.89
N VAL A 91 11.67 -16.25 3.10
CA VAL A 91 11.28 -14.86 2.80
C VAL A 91 11.97 -14.42 1.52
N ASN A 92 11.17 -13.93 0.56
CA ASN A 92 11.64 -13.50 -0.77
C ASN A 92 12.51 -14.58 -1.44
N LEU A 93 11.91 -15.74 -1.69
CA LEU A 93 12.63 -16.88 -2.27
C LEU A 93 13.12 -16.53 -3.68
N ASP A 94 14.43 -16.46 -3.85
CA ASP A 94 15.06 -16.37 -5.16
C ASP A 94 15.22 -17.78 -5.74
N ILE A 95 14.37 -18.11 -6.74
CA ILE A 95 14.38 -19.42 -7.40
C ILE A 95 15.65 -19.58 -8.24
N ASP A 96 16.17 -18.49 -8.80
CA ASP A 96 17.37 -18.52 -9.65
C ASP A 96 18.63 -18.87 -8.86
N ALA A 97 18.71 -18.41 -7.62
CA ALA A 97 19.85 -18.63 -6.73
C ALA A 97 19.91 -20.05 -6.14
N GLN A 98 18.90 -20.88 -6.41
CA GLN A 98 18.88 -22.24 -5.87
C GLN A 98 19.92 -23.15 -6.55
N ALA A 99 20.17 -24.30 -5.96
CA ALA A 99 21.25 -25.23 -6.36
C ALA A 99 20.97 -25.93 -7.71
N TRP A 100 20.66 -25.18 -8.77
CA TRP A 100 20.46 -25.71 -10.11
C TRP A 100 21.77 -26.13 -10.84
N ASN A 101 22.92 -25.75 -10.30
CA ASN A 101 24.24 -26.04 -10.86
C ASN A 101 24.36 -25.68 -12.36
N GLY A 102 23.82 -24.50 -12.74
CA GLY A 102 23.84 -24.03 -14.13
C GLY A 102 22.82 -24.71 -15.05
N ASN A 103 21.90 -25.53 -14.51
CA ASN A 103 20.93 -26.28 -15.31
C ASN A 103 19.60 -25.55 -15.53
N LEU A 104 19.35 -24.40 -14.95
CA LEU A 104 18.06 -23.71 -15.00
C LEU A 104 17.64 -23.41 -16.46
N GLY A 105 18.52 -22.83 -17.26
CA GLY A 105 18.30 -22.49 -18.66
C GLY A 105 18.46 -23.67 -19.64
N ARG A 106 18.89 -24.85 -19.18
CA ARG A 106 19.11 -26.00 -20.05
C ARG A 106 17.84 -26.80 -20.33
N ASN A 107 17.84 -27.51 -21.46
CA ASN A 107 16.71 -28.36 -21.86
C ASN A 107 16.71 -29.71 -21.10
N ILE A 108 16.51 -29.64 -19.79
CA ILE A 108 16.36 -30.79 -18.90
C ILE A 108 15.04 -30.66 -18.17
N VAL A 109 14.37 -31.76 -17.90
CA VAL A 109 13.18 -31.79 -17.05
C VAL A 109 13.57 -31.38 -15.63
N LYS A 110 12.99 -30.28 -15.16
CA LYS A 110 13.20 -29.72 -13.83
C LYS A 110 11.89 -29.60 -13.08
N LYS A 111 11.96 -29.82 -11.80
CA LYS A 111 10.84 -29.66 -10.91
C LYS A 111 11.28 -28.90 -9.66
N LEU A 112 10.52 -27.89 -9.28
CA LEU A 112 10.62 -27.22 -8.01
C LEU A 112 9.39 -27.55 -7.18
N ASN A 113 9.58 -28.25 -6.08
CA ASN A 113 8.50 -28.54 -5.14
C ASN A 113 8.55 -27.53 -4.00
N LEU A 114 7.51 -26.71 -3.89
CA LEU A 114 7.31 -25.76 -2.80
C LEU A 114 6.28 -26.35 -1.83
N GLU A 115 6.77 -27.04 -0.79
CA GLU A 115 5.93 -27.72 0.21
C GLU A 115 5.80 -26.92 1.51
N GLY A 116 6.71 -25.98 1.74
CA GLY A 116 6.70 -25.06 2.87
C GLY A 116 6.02 -23.73 2.54
N THR A 117 6.35 -22.69 3.29
CA THR A 117 5.82 -21.34 3.09
C THR A 117 6.87 -20.44 2.45
N CYS A 118 6.48 -19.73 1.40
CA CYS A 118 7.21 -18.59 0.85
C CYS A 118 6.43 -17.32 1.15
N GLY A 119 7.10 -16.27 1.64
CA GLY A 119 6.45 -15.02 1.98
C GLY A 119 7.28 -13.80 1.64
N SER A 120 6.65 -12.63 1.57
CA SER A 120 7.33 -11.35 1.47
C SER A 120 6.95 -10.43 2.61
N ASN A 121 7.95 -9.71 3.15
CA ASN A 121 7.76 -8.65 4.14
C ASN A 121 7.79 -7.25 3.49
N SER A 122 7.86 -7.16 2.16
CA SER A 122 7.90 -5.90 1.42
C SER A 122 6.97 -5.97 0.21
N THR A 123 6.19 -4.94 -0.03
CA THR A 123 5.32 -4.85 -1.22
C THR A 123 6.10 -4.67 -2.53
N SER A 124 7.38 -4.26 -2.43
CA SER A 124 8.27 -4.12 -3.60
C SER A 124 9.00 -5.40 -3.99
N GLN A 125 8.78 -6.50 -3.27
CA GLN A 125 9.39 -7.80 -3.53
C GLN A 125 8.34 -8.90 -3.51
N SER A 126 8.46 -9.83 -4.45
CA SER A 126 7.58 -11.00 -4.50
C SER A 126 7.99 -12.05 -3.47
N ALA A 127 7.05 -12.89 -3.03
CA ALA A 127 7.35 -13.95 -2.07
C ALA A 127 8.25 -15.04 -2.67
N ALA A 128 8.11 -15.32 -3.98
CA ALA A 128 9.02 -16.16 -4.75
C ALA A 128 9.23 -15.52 -6.13
N GLN A 129 10.46 -15.55 -6.64
CA GLN A 129 10.81 -14.91 -7.91
C GLN A 129 11.69 -15.81 -8.77
N LEU A 130 11.44 -15.79 -10.10
CA LEU A 130 12.21 -16.44 -11.14
C LEU A 130 12.52 -15.40 -12.23
N ASN A 131 13.74 -14.84 -12.22
CA ASN A 131 14.13 -13.72 -13.09
C ASN A 131 15.07 -14.15 -14.23
N GLN A 132 15.59 -15.37 -14.18
CA GLN A 132 16.46 -15.91 -15.22
C GLN A 132 15.72 -16.85 -16.19
N LEU A 133 16.34 -17.09 -17.32
CA LEU A 133 15.84 -18.04 -18.30
C LEU A 133 15.69 -19.44 -17.69
N ALA A 134 14.49 -19.99 -17.72
CA ALA A 134 14.21 -21.36 -17.31
C ALA A 134 13.52 -22.15 -18.41
N ASN A 135 13.99 -23.36 -18.70
CA ASN A 135 13.37 -24.26 -19.68
C ASN A 135 12.90 -25.54 -19.03
N ASN A 136 11.77 -26.08 -19.46
CA ASN A 136 11.17 -27.33 -18.97
C ASN A 136 11.08 -27.40 -17.42
N LEU A 137 10.65 -26.30 -16.80
CA LEU A 137 10.49 -26.18 -15.36
C LEU A 137 9.02 -26.35 -14.95
N THR A 138 8.76 -27.29 -14.06
CA THR A 138 7.47 -27.38 -13.36
C THR A 138 7.64 -26.89 -11.93
N ILE A 139 6.85 -25.91 -11.53
CA ILE A 139 6.77 -25.44 -10.15
C ILE A 139 5.53 -26.10 -9.54
N ASP A 140 5.74 -27.07 -8.66
CA ASP A 140 4.67 -27.73 -7.90
C ASP A 140 4.51 -27.02 -6.55
N VAL A 141 3.32 -26.50 -6.30
CA VAL A 141 2.98 -25.78 -5.08
C VAL A 141 2.01 -26.60 -4.24
N SER A 142 2.47 -27.17 -3.15
CA SER A 142 1.65 -27.84 -2.12
C SER A 142 1.65 -27.09 -0.79
N GLY A 143 2.60 -26.18 -0.61
CA GLY A 143 2.67 -25.22 0.48
C GLY A 143 2.05 -23.87 0.12
N ASP A 144 2.50 -22.82 0.78
CA ASP A 144 1.93 -21.48 0.70
C ASP A 144 2.89 -20.49 0.05
N ILE A 145 2.40 -19.65 -0.85
CA ILE A 145 3.11 -18.51 -1.41
C ILE A 145 2.27 -17.26 -1.12
N PHE A 146 2.76 -16.38 -0.25
CA PHE A 146 2.00 -15.25 0.28
C PHE A 146 2.70 -13.92 0.01
N GLY A 147 2.09 -13.03 -0.77
CA GLY A 147 2.52 -11.66 -0.97
C GLY A 147 2.46 -10.82 0.31
N CYS A 148 3.13 -9.69 0.31
CA CYS A 148 3.12 -8.73 1.41
C CYS A 148 1.83 -7.93 1.42
N GLY A 149 1.15 -7.80 2.55
CA GLY A 149 0.05 -6.84 2.71
C GLY A 149 0.59 -5.40 2.79
N ALA A 150 -0.15 -4.46 2.24
CA ALA A 150 0.19 -3.06 2.32
C ALA A 150 0.13 -2.53 3.76
N ASP A 151 1.03 -1.62 4.11
CA ASP A 151 0.97 -0.90 5.38
C ASP A 151 -0.18 0.11 5.40
N ALA A 152 -0.57 0.55 6.61
CA ALA A 152 -1.59 1.57 6.79
C ALA A 152 -1.22 2.87 6.06
N THR A 153 -2.18 3.49 5.38
CA THR A 153 -2.00 4.79 4.73
C THR A 153 -2.16 5.89 5.76
N VAL A 154 -1.05 6.54 6.12
CA VAL A 154 -1.00 7.60 7.15
C VAL A 154 -0.86 9.01 6.56
N THR A 155 -0.57 9.12 5.27
CA THR A 155 -0.42 10.40 4.56
C THR A 155 -0.85 10.26 3.11
N GLY A 156 -1.45 11.30 2.56
CA GLY A 156 -1.97 11.28 1.18
C GLY A 156 -3.35 10.63 1.08
N PRO A 157 -4.06 10.82 -0.04
CA PRO A 157 -5.38 10.28 -0.22
C PRO A 157 -5.36 8.79 -0.59
N ASP A 158 -4.39 8.34 -1.41
CA ASP A 158 -4.40 7.00 -1.99
C ASP A 158 -3.88 5.94 -1.01
N GLY A 159 -4.52 4.78 -1.00
CA GLY A 159 -4.05 3.59 -0.30
C GLY A 159 -2.78 3.02 -0.93
N LEU A 160 -1.95 2.35 -0.13
CA LEU A 160 -0.74 1.67 -0.60
C LEU A 160 -1.08 0.30 -1.21
N ASP A 161 -0.35 -0.08 -2.26
CA ASP A 161 -0.58 -1.36 -2.94
C ASP A 161 0.00 -2.55 -2.19
N GLY A 162 -0.67 -3.69 -2.31
CA GLY A 162 -0.19 -4.98 -1.84
C GLY A 162 0.93 -5.56 -2.71
N GLY A 163 1.71 -6.51 -2.17
CA GLY A 163 2.82 -7.16 -2.87
C GLY A 163 2.42 -8.45 -3.58
N ASP A 164 3.17 -8.77 -4.62
CA ASP A 164 2.99 -9.98 -5.44
C ASP A 164 3.40 -11.26 -4.69
N ALA A 165 2.78 -12.40 -5.03
CA ALA A 165 3.15 -13.68 -4.47
C ALA A 165 4.24 -14.38 -5.31
N LEU A 166 3.99 -14.72 -6.57
CA LEU A 166 4.93 -15.39 -7.44
C LEU A 166 5.24 -14.55 -8.68
N GLU A 167 6.51 -14.25 -8.90
CA GLU A 167 6.97 -13.49 -10.05
C GLU A 167 7.82 -14.36 -10.98
N ILE A 168 7.51 -14.35 -12.29
CA ILE A 168 8.23 -15.10 -13.33
C ILE A 168 8.53 -14.18 -14.50
N THR A 169 9.62 -13.45 -14.44
CA THR A 169 10.03 -12.47 -15.48
C THR A 169 11.15 -12.98 -16.37
N GLY A 170 11.87 -14.02 -15.97
CA GLY A 170 13.05 -14.52 -16.69
C GLY A 170 12.78 -15.14 -18.06
N GLY A 171 11.53 -15.43 -18.34
CA GLY A 171 11.16 -16.10 -19.59
C GLY A 171 11.60 -17.58 -19.64
N GLY A 172 11.46 -18.19 -20.82
CA GLY A 172 11.84 -19.57 -21.07
C GLY A 172 10.75 -20.36 -21.76
N ASN A 173 11.05 -21.63 -22.10
CA ASN A 173 10.11 -22.51 -22.76
C ASN A 173 9.54 -23.51 -21.76
N ASN A 174 8.23 -23.77 -21.84
CA ASN A 174 7.56 -24.83 -21.11
C ASN A 174 7.70 -24.70 -19.57
N ILE A 175 7.51 -23.49 -19.04
CA ILE A 175 7.35 -23.27 -17.60
C ILE A 175 5.89 -23.59 -17.25
N LYS A 176 5.69 -24.43 -16.25
CA LYS A 176 4.37 -24.86 -15.77
C LYS A 176 4.26 -24.63 -14.26
N ILE A 177 3.11 -24.16 -13.84
CA ILE A 177 2.74 -24.06 -12.42
C ILE A 177 1.68 -25.13 -12.17
N ASN A 178 1.93 -26.01 -11.21
CA ASN A 178 1.00 -27.07 -10.83
C ASN A 178 0.62 -26.89 -9.35
N LEU A 179 -0.61 -26.47 -9.12
CA LEU A 179 -1.13 -26.16 -7.78
C LEU A 179 -1.84 -27.38 -7.21
N GLN A 180 -1.27 -27.93 -6.15
CA GLN A 180 -1.84 -29.06 -5.43
C GLN A 180 -3.04 -28.63 -4.58
N SER A 181 -3.85 -29.57 -4.13
CA SER A 181 -5.07 -29.27 -3.34
C SER A 181 -4.82 -28.57 -2.00
N THR A 182 -3.61 -28.69 -1.47
CA THR A 182 -3.19 -28.03 -0.23
C THR A 182 -2.45 -26.71 -0.47
N GLY A 183 -1.99 -26.47 -1.70
CA GLY A 183 -1.20 -25.29 -2.06
C GLY A 183 -2.04 -24.04 -2.15
N ARG A 184 -1.44 -22.91 -1.81
CA ARG A 184 -2.07 -21.58 -1.90
C ARG A 184 -1.11 -20.57 -2.50
N ILE A 185 -1.60 -19.73 -3.40
CA ILE A 185 -0.87 -18.59 -3.96
C ILE A 185 -1.74 -17.36 -3.77
N TYR A 186 -1.41 -16.53 -2.76
CA TYR A 186 -2.21 -15.39 -2.37
C TYR A 186 -1.40 -14.10 -2.50
N ALA A 187 -1.88 -13.17 -3.29
CA ALA A 187 -1.38 -11.81 -3.33
C ALA A 187 -1.67 -11.07 -2.02
N GLY A 188 -0.88 -10.10 -1.68
CA GLY A 188 -1.17 -9.19 -0.57
C GLY A 188 -2.35 -8.28 -0.88
N GLY A 189 -3.12 -7.92 0.14
CA GLY A 189 -4.19 -6.93 0.03
C GLY A 189 -3.64 -5.50 0.03
N GLY A 190 -4.35 -4.60 -0.64
CA GLY A 190 -4.06 -3.17 -0.62
C GLY A 190 -4.48 -2.50 0.71
N ALA A 191 -3.91 -1.36 1.04
CA ALA A 191 -4.31 -0.55 2.19
C ALA A 191 -5.59 0.23 1.89
N GLY A 192 -6.36 0.56 2.92
CA GLY A 192 -7.48 1.50 2.80
C GLY A 192 -7.01 2.92 2.52
N GLU A 193 -7.88 3.70 1.92
CA GLU A 193 -7.69 5.14 1.70
C GLU A 193 -7.62 5.89 3.05
N HIS A 194 -6.83 6.96 3.12
CA HIS A 194 -6.83 7.87 4.26
C HIS A 194 -8.11 8.73 4.26
N GLY A 195 -8.76 8.87 5.40
CA GLY A 195 -9.98 9.66 5.54
C GLY A 195 -9.76 11.15 5.26
N ALA A 196 -10.78 11.82 4.76
CA ALA A 196 -10.74 13.24 4.52
C ALA A 196 -10.62 14.05 5.82
N VAL A 197 -9.93 15.18 5.74
CA VAL A 197 -9.90 16.18 6.82
C VAL A 197 -11.28 16.81 6.96
N GLY A 198 -11.79 16.96 8.19
CA GLY A 198 -13.02 17.67 8.46
C GLY A 198 -12.94 19.13 8.01
N SER A 199 -14.05 19.71 7.59
CA SER A 199 -14.11 21.12 7.24
C SER A 199 -13.97 22.01 8.48
N ASP A 200 -13.35 23.17 8.30
CA ASP A 200 -13.30 24.20 9.32
C ASP A 200 -14.71 24.69 9.68
N GLY A 201 -14.90 25.04 10.93
CA GLY A 201 -16.11 25.70 11.40
C GLY A 201 -16.26 27.11 10.85
N GLN A 202 -17.47 27.64 10.87
CA GLN A 202 -17.73 29.03 10.46
C GLN A 202 -17.12 30.01 11.44
N SER A 203 -16.54 31.09 10.93
CA SER A 203 -16.08 32.21 11.74
C SER A 203 -17.25 32.91 12.42
N GLU A 204 -17.04 33.33 13.67
CA GLU A 204 -17.97 34.17 14.41
C GLU A 204 -17.62 35.66 14.23
N THR A 205 -18.66 36.48 14.07
CA THR A 205 -18.48 37.93 14.15
C THR A 205 -18.97 38.43 15.51
N CYS A 206 -18.04 38.82 16.32
CA CYS A 206 -18.28 39.38 17.65
C CYS A 206 -18.36 40.90 17.56
N PHE A 207 -19.04 41.52 18.49
CA PHE A 207 -19.00 42.95 18.60
C PHE A 207 -18.68 43.40 20.01
N ASP A 208 -18.02 44.56 20.07
CA ASP A 208 -17.84 45.30 21.31
C ASP A 208 -18.31 46.75 21.13
N TYR A 209 -18.61 47.39 22.23
CA TYR A 209 -18.96 48.80 22.20
C TYR A 209 -17.80 49.64 22.66
N ILE A 210 -17.38 50.58 21.82
CA ILE A 210 -16.47 51.64 22.23
C ILE A 210 -17.32 52.81 22.72
N PHE A 211 -17.04 53.26 23.97
CA PHE A 211 -17.69 54.36 24.60
C PHE A 211 -16.78 55.59 24.60
N GLN A 212 -17.27 56.69 24.13
CA GLN A 212 -16.56 57.96 24.17
C GLN A 212 -17.48 59.07 24.68
N ASN A 213 -16.93 59.89 25.54
CA ASN A 213 -17.63 61.06 26.03
C ASN A 213 -17.24 62.30 25.20
N VAL A 214 -18.21 62.95 24.61
CA VAL A 214 -18.01 64.19 23.89
C VAL A 214 -18.40 65.36 24.79
N ASN A 215 -17.42 66.12 25.19
CA ASN A 215 -17.64 67.36 25.96
C ASN A 215 -18.13 68.45 25.02
N SER A 216 -19.28 69.00 25.31
CA SER A 216 -19.82 70.14 24.57
C SER A 216 -19.47 71.48 25.29
N GLY A 217 -19.25 72.49 24.51
CA GLY A 217 -19.17 73.87 25.05
C GLY A 217 -20.54 74.38 25.53
N CYS A 218 -20.58 75.53 26.15
CA CYS A 218 -21.79 76.09 26.70
C CYS A 218 -23.02 76.01 25.84
N GLY A 219 -24.05 75.34 26.36
CA GLY A 219 -25.41 75.40 25.82
C GLY A 219 -25.83 74.25 24.80
N PHE A 220 -24.94 73.39 24.40
CA PHE A 220 -25.31 72.33 23.46
C PHE A 220 -24.82 70.97 23.98
N CYS A 221 -25.65 69.97 23.81
CA CYS A 221 -25.21 68.55 23.95
C CYS A 221 -24.24 68.24 22.84
N GLY A 222 -23.10 67.64 23.19
CA GLY A 222 -22.13 67.14 22.21
C GLY A 222 -22.80 66.21 21.20
N ASP A 223 -22.47 66.42 19.95
CA ASP A 223 -22.94 65.55 18.87
C ASP A 223 -21.92 64.43 18.58
N CYS A 224 -22.35 63.17 18.64
CA CYS A 224 -21.54 62.04 18.36
C CYS A 224 -20.93 62.02 16.94
N SER A 225 -21.49 62.78 16.02
CA SER A 225 -20.97 62.92 14.65
C SER A 225 -19.52 63.47 14.62
N SER A 226 -19.13 64.22 15.62
CA SER A 226 -17.75 64.74 15.76
C SER A 226 -16.70 63.68 15.97
N LEU A 227 -17.08 62.49 16.39
CA LEU A 227 -16.21 61.31 16.62
C LEU A 227 -16.03 60.46 15.34
N GLY A 228 -16.71 60.80 14.26
CA GLY A 228 -16.72 60.05 13.00
C GLY A 228 -17.96 59.19 12.80
N SER A 229 -18.02 58.49 11.67
CA SER A 229 -19.16 57.66 11.32
C SER A 229 -19.35 56.45 12.24
N GLY A 230 -20.61 56.10 12.52
CA GLY A 230 -20.95 54.90 13.32
C GLY A 230 -21.15 55.11 14.81
N TYR A 231 -20.85 56.28 15.35
CA TYR A 231 -21.15 56.59 16.74
C TYR A 231 -22.63 56.99 16.90
N THR A 232 -23.32 56.36 17.85
CA THR A 232 -24.71 56.68 18.23
C THR A 232 -24.75 57.18 19.67
N ARG A 233 -25.54 58.17 19.93
CA ARG A 233 -25.78 58.68 21.27
C ARG A 233 -26.64 57.71 22.08
N ILE A 234 -26.19 57.31 23.25
CA ILE A 234 -26.88 56.39 24.14
C ILE A 234 -27.29 57.04 25.47
N GLY A 235 -26.64 58.12 25.86
CA GLY A 235 -26.97 58.86 27.09
C GLY A 235 -27.63 60.19 26.78
N GLY A 236 -28.64 60.58 27.53
CA GLY A 236 -29.22 61.91 27.49
C GLY A 236 -28.25 62.95 28.10
N CYS A 237 -28.26 64.17 27.59
CA CYS A 237 -27.71 65.27 28.29
C CYS A 237 -28.61 65.54 29.50
N ASN A 238 -28.27 64.97 30.64
CA ASN A 238 -28.98 65.25 31.85
C ASN A 238 -28.50 66.57 32.43
N GLY A 239 -29.32 67.53 32.25
CA GLY A 239 -29.13 68.86 32.84
C GLY A 239 -29.01 69.97 31.80
N ALA A 240 -29.84 70.99 31.90
CA ALA A 240 -29.63 72.29 31.28
C ALA A 240 -28.41 72.93 31.95
N GLY A 241 -27.21 72.55 31.47
CA GLY A 241 -25.97 73.30 31.87
C GLY A 241 -26.10 74.70 31.34
N GLY A 242 -26.67 75.56 32.09
CA GLY A 242 -26.61 77.00 31.78
C GLY A 242 -25.20 77.51 31.84
N CYS A 243 -24.76 78.11 30.77
CA CYS A 243 -23.57 79.01 30.91
C CYS A 243 -23.97 80.24 31.70
N ASN A 244 -23.54 80.30 32.91
CA ASN A 244 -23.70 81.55 33.66
C ASN A 244 -22.60 82.53 33.21
N CYS A 245 -23.01 83.42 32.31
CA CYS A 245 -22.19 84.58 31.97
C CYS A 245 -22.56 85.72 32.90
N ALA A 246 -21.76 85.92 33.92
CA ALA A 246 -21.93 87.03 34.79
C ALA A 246 -20.78 88.00 34.59
N GLY A 247 -21.11 89.18 34.07
CA GLY A 247 -20.13 90.25 33.91
C GLY A 247 -20.80 91.56 33.57
N TRP A 248 -20.56 92.60 34.36
CA TRP A 248 -20.89 93.95 34.04
C TRP A 248 -19.58 94.60 33.53
N GLY A 249 -19.60 94.97 32.31
CA GLY A 249 -18.42 95.69 31.78
C GLY A 249 -17.71 94.86 30.63
N TRP A 250 -16.67 95.40 30.10
CA TRP A 250 -15.95 95.00 28.89
C TRP A 250 -15.24 93.62 28.93
N TRP A 251 -15.47 92.84 30.00
CA TRP A 251 -14.89 91.50 30.16
C TRP A 251 -16.01 90.46 30.34
N TYR A 252 -16.37 89.75 29.32
CA TYR A 252 -17.29 88.60 29.43
C TYR A 252 -16.47 87.36 29.72
N GLY A 253 -16.48 86.92 30.95
CA GLY A 253 -16.02 85.61 31.39
C GLY A 253 -17.20 84.67 31.55
N CYS A 254 -17.41 83.76 30.66
CA CYS A 254 -18.36 82.64 30.86
C CYS A 254 -17.68 81.57 31.67
N ARG A 255 -18.15 81.34 32.92
CA ARG A 255 -17.70 80.26 33.75
C ARG A 255 -18.61 79.05 33.47
N GLN A 256 -18.07 78.00 32.94
CA GLN A 256 -18.75 76.77 32.69
C GLN A 256 -18.99 76.05 34.01
N THR A 257 -20.25 75.94 34.47
CA THR A 257 -20.65 75.14 35.62
C THR A 257 -21.45 73.96 35.10
N ASN A 258 -20.90 72.74 35.23
CA ASN A 258 -21.39 71.48 34.81
C ASN A 258 -21.27 71.20 33.32
N LEU A 259 -20.21 70.58 32.96
CA LEU A 259 -20.06 69.90 31.62
C LEU A 259 -20.99 68.72 31.55
N THR A 260 -21.98 68.78 30.70
CA THR A 260 -22.74 67.60 30.30
C THR A 260 -22.03 66.93 29.15
N ALA A 261 -21.46 65.78 29.39
CA ALA A 261 -20.89 64.95 28.35
C ALA A 261 -21.99 64.10 27.70
N ALA A 262 -22.04 64.07 26.39
CA ALA A 262 -22.83 63.08 25.70
C ALA A 262 -22.04 61.77 25.64
N GLU A 263 -22.61 60.70 26.15
CA GLU A 263 -22.03 59.37 26.00
C GLU A 263 -22.40 58.83 24.64
N CYS A 264 -21.38 58.55 23.83
CA CYS A 264 -21.50 58.00 22.48
C CYS A 264 -20.94 56.60 22.46
N ARG A 265 -21.61 55.74 21.73
CA ARG A 265 -21.21 54.35 21.58
C ARG A 265 -21.08 54.03 20.09
N LYS A 266 -20.04 53.29 19.73
CA LYS A 266 -19.84 52.70 18.42
C LYS A 266 -19.71 51.20 18.58
N GLN A 267 -20.41 50.46 17.75
CA GLN A 267 -20.21 49.02 17.65
C GLN A 267 -19.02 48.75 16.73
N GLU A 268 -18.03 48.03 17.24
CA GLU A 268 -16.94 47.50 16.44
C GLU A 268 -17.05 45.99 16.36
N ASN A 269 -16.97 45.48 15.10
CA ASN A 269 -17.06 44.08 14.85
C ASN A 269 -15.65 43.46 14.72
N THR A 270 -15.41 42.33 15.36
CA THR A 270 -14.18 41.55 15.27
C THR A 270 -14.56 40.12 14.82
N VAL A 271 -13.84 39.60 13.82
CA VAL A 271 -14.02 38.25 13.35
C VAL A 271 -13.14 37.30 14.17
N VAL A 272 -13.76 36.31 14.82
CA VAL A 272 -13.08 35.21 15.49
C VAL A 272 -13.17 34.00 14.60
N ALA A 273 -12.05 33.37 14.31
CA ALA A 273 -12.00 32.15 13.46
C ALA A 273 -12.86 31.03 14.04
N GLY A 274 -13.51 30.27 13.19
CA GLY A 274 -14.18 29.04 13.56
C GLY A 274 -13.20 27.97 14.04
N GLY A 275 -13.70 26.89 14.60
CA GLY A 275 -12.87 25.75 14.97
C GLY A 275 -12.23 25.09 13.73
N THR A 276 -10.99 24.61 13.82
CA THR A 276 -10.34 23.86 12.74
C THR A 276 -11.00 22.51 12.50
N GLY A 277 -11.04 22.04 11.26
CA GLY A 277 -11.46 20.69 10.95
C GLY A 277 -10.60 19.62 11.63
N GLY A 278 -11.18 18.49 11.97
CA GLY A 278 -10.47 17.34 12.53
C GLY A 278 -9.63 16.63 11.46
N ALA A 279 -8.49 16.04 11.83
CA ALA A 279 -7.69 15.23 10.92
C ALA A 279 -8.48 14.01 10.42
N GLY A 280 -8.25 13.58 9.17
CA GLY A 280 -8.74 12.32 8.68
C GLY A 280 -8.14 11.13 9.44
N GLY A 281 -8.82 10.00 9.44
CA GLY A 281 -8.34 8.77 10.04
C GLY A 281 -7.41 8.00 9.09
N ASP A 282 -6.41 7.31 9.64
CA ASP A 282 -5.50 6.49 8.83
C ASP A 282 -6.25 5.35 8.15
N GLY A 283 -5.84 5.01 6.91
CA GLY A 283 -6.34 3.84 6.20
C GLY A 283 -5.90 2.53 6.88
N GLY A 284 -6.73 1.50 6.75
CA GLY A 284 -6.44 0.18 7.32
C GLY A 284 -5.36 -0.58 6.55
N ARG A 285 -4.62 -1.46 7.23
CA ARG A 285 -3.62 -2.32 6.61
C ARG A 285 -4.25 -3.44 5.77
N GLY A 286 -3.64 -3.75 4.61
CA GLY A 286 -3.96 -4.93 3.82
C GLY A 286 -3.45 -6.22 4.47
N ARG A 287 -4.15 -7.32 4.23
CA ARG A 287 -3.73 -8.66 4.67
C ARG A 287 -2.56 -9.16 3.83
N GLY A 288 -1.57 -9.79 4.45
CA GLY A 288 -0.39 -10.32 3.77
C GLY A 288 0.43 -11.26 4.65
N PHE A 289 1.56 -11.74 4.11
CA PHE A 289 2.50 -12.57 4.88
C PHE A 289 2.99 -11.88 6.15
N ASN A 290 3.33 -10.58 6.04
CA ASN A 290 3.72 -9.72 7.16
C ASN A 290 2.56 -9.44 8.12
N PHE A 291 1.31 -9.68 7.71
CA PHE A 291 0.10 -9.38 8.47
C PHE A 291 -1.01 -10.40 8.20
N GLN A 292 -0.92 -11.58 8.83
CA GLN A 292 -1.80 -12.73 8.55
C GLN A 292 -3.11 -12.72 9.35
N SER A 293 -3.23 -11.90 10.40
CA SER A 293 -4.40 -11.88 11.29
C SER A 293 -5.69 -11.33 10.65
N GLY A 294 -5.65 -10.91 9.43
CA GLY A 294 -6.75 -10.31 8.66
C GLY A 294 -6.47 -8.85 8.29
N SER A 295 -7.30 -8.26 7.45
CA SER A 295 -7.25 -6.83 7.17
C SER A 295 -7.62 -6.01 8.41
N ILE A 296 -7.12 -4.79 8.52
CA ILE A 296 -7.45 -3.86 9.60
C ILE A 296 -8.44 -2.82 9.11
N ALA A 297 -9.43 -2.49 9.94
CA ALA A 297 -10.31 -1.35 9.73
C ALA A 297 -9.51 -0.04 9.76
N GLY A 298 -9.94 0.95 8.98
CA GLY A 298 -9.39 2.28 9.05
C GLY A 298 -9.61 2.93 10.42
N ALA A 299 -8.71 3.82 10.80
CA ALA A 299 -8.81 4.56 12.05
C ALA A 299 -9.91 5.63 11.98
N THR A 300 -10.52 5.92 13.13
CA THR A 300 -11.50 7.01 13.23
C THR A 300 -10.84 8.36 13.03
N GLY A 301 -11.47 9.27 12.30
CA GLY A 301 -11.00 10.63 12.13
C GLY A 301 -10.97 11.43 13.43
N GLY A 302 -10.08 12.42 13.50
CA GLY A 302 -9.92 13.28 14.64
C GLY A 302 -11.13 14.19 14.86
N ALA A 303 -11.41 14.56 16.11
CA ALA A 303 -12.45 15.53 16.43
C ALA A 303 -12.10 16.91 15.85
N GLY A 304 -13.11 17.66 15.42
CA GLY A 304 -12.94 19.05 15.03
C GLY A 304 -12.49 19.93 16.19
N GLY A 305 -11.69 20.94 15.89
CA GLY A 305 -11.17 21.88 16.87
C GLY A 305 -12.29 22.67 17.57
N ALA A 306 -12.08 22.94 18.83
CA ALA A 306 -12.99 23.77 19.59
C ALA A 306 -13.01 25.21 19.05
N PHE A 307 -14.18 25.82 19.14
CA PHE A 307 -14.39 27.21 18.77
C PHE A 307 -14.37 28.09 20.03
N ALA A 308 -13.58 29.17 20.00
CA ALA A 308 -13.39 29.99 21.20
C ALA A 308 -14.60 30.85 21.57
N GLY A 309 -15.47 31.11 20.58
CA GLY A 309 -16.63 31.99 20.77
C GLY A 309 -16.29 33.46 21.04
N CYS A 310 -17.33 34.29 21.26
CA CYS A 310 -17.20 35.71 21.60
C CYS A 310 -16.92 35.97 23.09
N GLY A 311 -16.22 35.05 23.76
CA GLY A 311 -15.83 35.25 25.16
C GLY A 311 -14.97 36.50 25.34
N GLY A 312 -15.45 37.45 26.13
CA GLY A 312 -14.80 38.75 26.35
C GLY A 312 -15.33 39.90 25.50
N PHE A 313 -16.20 39.62 24.52
CA PHE A 313 -16.91 40.65 23.74
C PHE A 313 -18.32 40.90 24.31
N THR A 314 -18.93 42.03 23.93
CA THR A 314 -20.28 42.40 24.37
C THR A 314 -21.36 41.47 23.84
N GLY A 315 -21.18 40.93 22.64
CA GLY A 315 -22.13 40.00 22.03
C GLY A 315 -21.71 39.50 20.66
N THR A 316 -22.61 38.76 20.02
CA THR A 316 -22.40 38.08 18.72
C THR A 316 -23.29 38.72 17.67
N VAL A 317 -22.73 39.03 16.49
CA VAL A 317 -23.47 39.46 15.27
C VAL A 317 -23.82 38.25 14.45
N THR A 318 -22.86 37.37 14.16
CA THR A 318 -23.03 36.12 13.45
C THR A 318 -22.40 35.01 14.26
N ALA A 319 -23.16 33.95 14.52
CA ALA A 319 -22.66 32.80 15.28
C ALA A 319 -21.62 32.02 14.45
N GLY A 320 -20.53 31.65 15.11
CA GLY A 320 -19.56 30.72 14.59
C GLY A 320 -19.88 29.28 14.93
N SER A 321 -19.05 28.36 14.47
CA SER A 321 -19.20 26.93 14.77
C SER A 321 -17.88 26.24 15.02
N GLN A 322 -17.93 25.14 15.72
CA GLN A 322 -16.85 24.16 15.84
C GLN A 322 -16.51 23.56 14.47
N GLY A 323 -15.28 23.16 14.26
CA GLY A 323 -14.88 22.38 13.10
C GLY A 323 -15.53 21.01 13.09
N ASN A 324 -15.71 20.45 11.90
CA ASN A 324 -16.25 19.11 11.73
C ASN A 324 -15.20 18.05 12.10
N THR A 325 -15.68 16.90 12.55
CA THR A 325 -14.83 15.70 12.73
C THR A 325 -14.27 15.28 11.39
N GLY A 326 -13.01 14.82 11.35
CA GLY A 326 -12.43 14.18 10.19
C GLY A 326 -13.12 12.84 9.90
N GLU A 327 -12.98 12.38 8.68
CA GLU A 327 -13.58 11.13 8.21
C GLU A 327 -12.76 9.92 8.70
N THR A 328 -13.43 8.79 8.88
CA THR A 328 -12.77 7.50 9.16
C THR A 328 -12.05 7.02 7.91
N GLY A 329 -10.84 6.50 8.03
CA GLY A 329 -10.10 5.88 6.94
C GLY A 329 -10.78 4.63 6.40
N GLY A 330 -10.48 4.25 5.16
CA GLY A 330 -10.94 3.03 4.53
C GLY A 330 -10.35 1.77 5.19
N ASN A 331 -11.00 0.65 5.04
CA ASN A 331 -10.49 -0.64 5.52
C ASN A 331 -9.41 -1.18 4.57
N GLY A 332 -8.42 -1.88 5.09
CA GLY A 332 -7.50 -2.66 4.26
C GLY A 332 -8.20 -3.83 3.56
N GLY A 333 -7.65 -4.24 2.41
CA GLY A 333 -8.14 -5.38 1.64
C GLY A 333 -7.72 -6.73 2.24
N GLU A 334 -8.52 -7.74 2.04
CA GLU A 334 -8.17 -9.13 2.30
C GLU A 334 -7.17 -9.65 1.25
N TRP A 335 -6.75 -10.92 1.33
CA TRP A 335 -5.85 -11.52 0.36
C TRP A 335 -6.31 -11.31 -1.09
N GLY A 336 -5.52 -10.61 -1.90
CA GLY A 336 -5.80 -10.33 -3.30
C GLY A 336 -6.96 -9.38 -3.53
N GLU A 337 -7.34 -8.58 -2.54
CA GLU A 337 -8.41 -7.58 -2.62
C GLU A 337 -7.85 -6.18 -2.40
N SER A 338 -8.44 -5.18 -3.08
CA SER A 338 -8.12 -3.76 -2.87
C SER A 338 -8.54 -3.31 -1.48
N GLY A 339 -7.88 -2.29 -0.97
CA GLY A 339 -8.37 -1.51 0.16
C GLY A 339 -9.68 -0.80 -0.19
N SER A 340 -10.46 -0.41 0.82
CA SER A 340 -11.70 0.32 0.57
C SER A 340 -11.47 1.83 0.47
N ASN A 341 -12.28 2.47 -0.38
CA ASN A 341 -12.32 3.91 -0.54
C ASN A 341 -13.09 4.57 0.61
N THR A 342 -12.85 5.85 0.79
CA THR A 342 -13.63 6.76 1.65
C THR A 342 -14.34 7.78 0.78
N SER A 343 -14.79 8.90 1.33
CA SER A 343 -15.30 10.03 0.55
C SER A 343 -14.20 11.03 0.11
N ASN A 344 -12.96 10.75 0.45
CA ASN A 344 -11.80 11.52 -0.03
C ASN A 344 -11.63 11.35 -1.55
N THR A 345 -10.70 12.04 -2.15
CA THR A 345 -10.49 12.05 -3.63
C THR A 345 -9.53 10.96 -4.11
N GLY A 346 -9.01 10.14 -3.21
CA GLY A 346 -8.14 9.01 -3.52
C GLY A 346 -8.87 7.69 -3.69
N ASP A 347 -8.12 6.65 -3.93
CA ASP A 347 -8.59 5.28 -4.01
C ASP A 347 -7.87 4.41 -2.97
N GLY A 348 -8.54 3.36 -2.48
CA GLY A 348 -7.87 2.32 -1.72
C GLY A 348 -6.80 1.64 -2.58
N GLY A 349 -5.70 1.21 -1.97
CA GLY A 349 -4.59 0.58 -2.69
C GLY A 349 -5.01 -0.71 -3.41
N ASP A 350 -4.40 -0.96 -4.55
CA ASP A 350 -4.62 -2.16 -5.31
C ASP A 350 -4.01 -3.40 -4.63
N PRO A 351 -4.59 -4.59 -4.82
CA PRO A 351 -3.94 -5.82 -4.39
C PRO A 351 -2.70 -6.09 -5.24
N GLY A 352 -1.72 -6.80 -4.69
CA GLY A 352 -0.70 -7.44 -5.49
C GLY A 352 -1.27 -8.50 -6.43
N LYS A 353 -0.42 -9.12 -7.23
CA LYS A 353 -0.79 -10.22 -8.12
C LYS A 353 -0.41 -11.56 -7.52
N ALA A 354 -1.27 -12.56 -7.72
CA ALA A 354 -0.94 -13.92 -7.31
C ALA A 354 0.22 -14.47 -8.15
N ILE A 355 0.21 -14.18 -9.48
CA ILE A 355 1.29 -14.54 -10.40
C ILE A 355 1.56 -13.36 -11.35
N THR A 356 2.82 -12.94 -11.44
CA THR A 356 3.30 -11.85 -12.31
C THR A 356 4.32 -12.40 -13.33
N PRO A 357 4.21 -12.06 -14.64
CA PRO A 357 3.06 -11.43 -15.28
C PRO A 357 1.83 -12.34 -15.29
N THR A 358 0.66 -11.74 -15.47
CA THR A 358 -0.59 -12.52 -15.59
C THR A 358 -0.63 -13.30 -16.89
N GLY A 359 -1.41 -14.40 -16.92
CA GLY A 359 -1.59 -15.23 -18.12
C GLY A 359 -0.80 -16.53 -18.14
N PHE A 360 -0.12 -16.90 -17.06
CA PHE A 360 0.44 -18.23 -16.92
C PHE A 360 -0.65 -19.30 -16.83
N THR A 361 -0.40 -20.45 -17.49
CA THR A 361 -1.26 -21.60 -17.33
C THR A 361 -0.97 -22.30 -16.01
N VAL A 362 -1.91 -22.20 -15.09
CA VAL A 362 -1.87 -22.91 -13.81
C VAL A 362 -2.70 -24.18 -13.96
N THR A 363 -2.13 -25.33 -13.61
CA THR A 363 -2.80 -26.64 -13.61
C THR A 363 -3.04 -27.11 -12.18
N GLY A 364 -3.86 -28.17 -12.02
CA GLY A 364 -4.18 -28.73 -10.70
C GLY A 364 -5.43 -28.15 -10.08
N THR A 365 -5.42 -27.90 -8.77
CA THR A 365 -6.60 -27.41 -8.04
C THR A 365 -6.62 -25.89 -8.04
N VAL A 366 -7.32 -25.30 -9.01
CA VAL A 366 -7.41 -23.83 -9.20
C VAL A 366 -8.82 -23.35 -8.84
N ASN A 367 -8.92 -22.60 -7.74
CA ASN A 367 -10.18 -21.98 -7.29
C ASN A 367 -9.88 -20.82 -6.30
N SER A 368 -10.90 -20.12 -5.85
CA SER A 368 -10.78 -18.96 -4.94
C SER A 368 -10.22 -19.30 -3.55
N SER A 369 -10.14 -20.57 -3.17
CA SER A 369 -9.49 -20.99 -1.92
C SER A 369 -8.01 -21.35 -2.11
N THR A 370 -7.52 -21.44 -3.34
CA THR A 370 -6.14 -21.81 -3.66
C THR A 370 -5.37 -20.68 -4.36
N ILE A 371 -6.06 -19.80 -5.09
CA ILE A 371 -5.47 -18.59 -5.68
C ILE A 371 -6.33 -17.37 -5.30
N LYS A 372 -5.67 -16.30 -4.83
CA LYS A 372 -6.28 -15.00 -4.57
C LYS A 372 -5.43 -13.89 -5.16
N GLY A 373 -6.04 -13.03 -5.96
CA GLY A 373 -5.40 -12.03 -6.80
C GLY A 373 -5.36 -12.46 -8.27
N SER A 374 -4.95 -11.56 -9.15
CA SER A 374 -4.80 -11.82 -10.59
C SER A 374 -3.62 -12.78 -10.90
N TYR A 375 -3.76 -13.62 -11.94
CA TYR A 375 -2.74 -14.57 -12.39
C TYR A 375 -2.83 -14.87 -13.89
#